data_45708fab9e14f8c63af6c77e0abd329c
#
_entry.id   45708fab9e14f8c63af6c77e0abd329c
#
_cell.length_a   1.000
_cell.length_b   1.000
_cell.length_c   1.000
_cell.angle_alpha   90.00
_cell.angle_beta   90.00
_cell.angle_gamma   90.00
#
_symmetry.space_group_name_H-M   'P 1'
#
loop_
_entity.id
_entity.type
_entity.pdbx_description
1 polymer ?
#
loop_
_entity_poly.entity_id
_entity_poly.type
_entity_poly.pdbx_seq_one_letter_code
_entity_poly.pdbx_strand_id
1 'polypeptide(L)'
;MPDRPAFPAVFISHGSPMVAIETDDYTRALGSLGARYPDARALVVVSAHWQEPWPLRVTAWQRSRIIHDFGGFPEPLYRLDYPAPGAPDLAAEIAERLSGSGHRVALDRERGLDHGAWVPLRLAWPAATIPVIEVSLPAPATPRQLFDVGRALSPLRRQGVLFIGSGGMVHNLRRVRFADEFAPVDDWAAAFDEWVAARIAEGALEALFSYGSLAPHASLAVPTTEHFDPLFVVLGAVFEDEKQTSVYAGFRYGNLSMRSLAFGDG
;
A
#
# COMPACT_ATOMS: atom_id res chain seq x y z
N MET A 1 -4.35 -2.07 30.55
CA MET A 1 -3.22 -2.81 29.98
C MET A 1 -2.17 -1.80 29.66
N PRO A 2 -0.86 -2.03 29.94
CA PRO A 2 0.15 -1.08 29.52
C PRO A 2 0.04 -0.87 28.00
N ASP A 3 0.26 0.38 27.56
CA ASP A 3 0.16 0.76 26.15
C ASP A 3 1.06 -0.14 25.29
N ARG A 4 0.45 -1.08 24.60
CA ARG A 4 1.16 -1.86 23.58
C ARG A 4 1.56 -0.88 22.48
N PRO A 5 2.83 -0.86 22.04
CA PRO A 5 3.21 0.00 20.94
C PRO A 5 2.30 -0.30 19.74
N ALA A 6 1.94 0.76 19.03
CA ALA A 6 1.11 0.62 17.83
C ALA A 6 1.86 -0.21 16.76
N PHE A 7 1.15 -1.05 16.03
CA PHE A 7 1.71 -1.69 14.86
C PHE A 7 2.01 -0.65 13.77
N PRO A 8 2.98 -0.87 12.89
CA PRO A 8 3.37 0.13 11.91
C PRO A 8 2.27 0.43 10.88
N ALA A 9 2.34 1.61 10.30
CA ALA A 9 1.74 1.89 9.00
C ALA A 9 2.84 1.76 7.93
N VAL A 10 2.56 1.07 6.85
CA VAL A 10 3.56 0.73 5.83
C VAL A 10 3.07 1.14 4.45
N PHE A 11 3.90 1.83 3.69
CA PHE A 11 3.71 2.01 2.25
C PHE A 11 4.63 1.04 1.50
N ILE A 12 4.07 0.28 0.59
CA ILE A 12 4.79 -0.69 -0.25
C ILE A 12 4.62 -0.29 -1.71
N SER A 13 5.72 -0.07 -2.42
CA SER A 13 5.71 -0.03 -3.88
C SER A 13 5.68 -1.47 -4.39
N HIS A 14 4.50 -1.98 -4.78
CA HIS A 14 4.32 -3.40 -5.10
C HIS A 14 5.01 -3.85 -6.41
N GLY A 15 5.31 -2.89 -7.30
CA GLY A 15 6.00 -3.18 -8.55
C GLY A 15 5.19 -4.03 -9.54
N SER A 16 5.89 -4.82 -10.34
CA SER A 16 5.24 -5.75 -11.28
C SER A 16 4.79 -7.04 -10.56
N PRO A 17 3.73 -7.73 -11.03
CA PRO A 17 3.37 -9.07 -10.55
C PRO A 17 4.54 -10.07 -10.57
N MET A 18 5.56 -9.86 -11.40
CA MET A 18 6.75 -10.71 -11.49
C MET A 18 7.49 -10.86 -10.17
N VAL A 19 7.47 -9.85 -9.30
CA VAL A 19 8.15 -9.93 -7.98
C VAL A 19 7.65 -11.10 -7.13
N ALA A 20 6.45 -11.62 -7.39
CA ALA A 20 5.91 -12.77 -6.67
C ALA A 20 6.69 -14.08 -6.89
N ILE A 21 7.49 -14.17 -7.95
CA ILE A 21 8.31 -15.35 -8.31
C ILE A 21 9.81 -15.03 -8.39
N GLU A 22 10.19 -13.81 -8.04
CA GLU A 22 11.59 -13.35 -8.02
C GLU A 22 12.19 -13.48 -6.62
N THR A 23 13.53 -13.47 -6.55
CA THR A 23 14.28 -13.48 -5.29
C THR A 23 15.44 -12.50 -5.38
N ASP A 24 15.30 -11.38 -4.74
CA ASP A 24 16.25 -10.26 -4.75
C ASP A 24 16.24 -9.48 -3.42
N ASP A 25 16.92 -8.34 -3.37
CA ASP A 25 16.98 -7.51 -2.17
C ASP A 25 15.61 -6.93 -1.79
N TYR A 26 14.77 -6.59 -2.77
CA TYR A 26 13.43 -6.08 -2.53
C TYR A 26 12.53 -7.15 -1.88
N THR A 27 12.48 -8.34 -2.45
CA THR A 27 11.66 -9.44 -1.92
C THR A 27 12.14 -9.89 -0.56
N ARG A 28 13.47 -9.89 -0.32
CA ARG A 28 14.07 -10.15 1.00
C ARG A 28 13.71 -9.07 2.02
N ALA A 29 13.68 -7.80 1.62
CA ALA A 29 13.28 -6.70 2.50
C ALA A 29 11.82 -6.83 2.96
N LEU A 30 10.89 -7.21 2.05
CA LEU A 30 9.49 -7.49 2.42
C LEU A 30 9.39 -8.70 3.35
N GLY A 31 10.13 -9.78 3.09
CA GLY A 31 10.18 -10.94 4.00
C GLY A 31 10.69 -10.56 5.40
N SER A 32 11.70 -9.70 5.48
CA SER A 32 12.22 -9.19 6.76
C SER A 32 11.21 -8.30 7.48
N LEU A 33 10.44 -7.49 6.76
CA LEU A 33 9.34 -6.71 7.34
C LEU A 33 8.30 -7.65 7.96
N GLY A 34 7.84 -8.65 7.21
CA GLY A 34 6.82 -9.60 7.69
C GLY A 34 7.28 -10.40 8.91
N ALA A 35 8.56 -10.80 8.94
CA ALA A 35 9.13 -11.55 10.06
C ALA A 35 9.15 -10.77 11.39
N ARG A 36 9.10 -9.43 11.34
CA ARG A 36 9.01 -8.59 12.56
C ARG A 36 7.61 -8.56 13.16
N TYR A 37 6.58 -8.88 12.38
CA TYR A 37 5.18 -8.78 12.79
C TYR A 37 4.41 -10.08 12.53
N PRO A 38 4.88 -11.23 13.07
CA PRO A 38 4.23 -12.53 12.87
C PRO A 38 2.87 -12.62 13.58
N ASP A 39 2.68 -11.83 14.64
CA ASP A 39 1.51 -11.87 15.51
C ASP A 39 0.56 -10.70 15.29
N ALA A 40 0.56 -10.10 14.12
CA ALA A 40 -0.42 -9.07 13.79
C ALA A 40 -1.84 -9.65 13.90
N ARG A 41 -2.75 -8.92 14.53
CA ARG A 41 -4.17 -9.30 14.66
C ARG A 41 -4.83 -9.40 13.28
N ALA A 42 -4.48 -8.49 12.40
CA ALA A 42 -4.93 -8.46 11.01
C ALA A 42 -4.04 -7.52 10.17
N LEU A 43 -4.08 -7.71 8.86
CA LEU A 43 -3.49 -6.82 7.86
C LEU A 43 -4.63 -6.07 7.17
N VAL A 44 -4.63 -4.75 7.27
CA VAL A 44 -5.55 -3.88 6.52
C VAL A 44 -4.80 -3.28 5.35
N VAL A 45 -5.25 -3.57 4.14
CA VAL A 45 -4.59 -3.17 2.90
C VAL A 45 -5.45 -2.17 2.13
N VAL A 46 -4.82 -1.14 1.58
CA VAL A 46 -5.40 -0.25 0.58
C VAL A 46 -4.56 -0.38 -0.67
N SER A 47 -5.13 -0.95 -1.74
CA SER A 47 -4.42 -1.20 -2.99
C SER A 47 -4.77 -0.19 -4.07
N ALA A 48 -3.77 0.19 -4.87
CA ALA A 48 -3.94 1.00 -6.09
C ALA A 48 -4.92 0.36 -7.10
N HIS A 49 -5.08 -0.96 -7.05
CA HIS A 49 -5.88 -1.73 -7.99
C HIS A 49 -7.35 -1.89 -7.59
N TRP A 50 -7.75 -1.30 -6.45
CA TRP A 50 -9.16 -1.24 -6.06
C TRP A 50 -9.65 0.19 -5.91
N GLN A 51 -9.84 0.85 -7.05
CA GLN A 51 -10.51 2.15 -7.09
C GLN A 51 -12.01 1.96 -7.34
N GLU A 52 -12.82 2.62 -6.52
CA GLU A 52 -14.28 2.61 -6.63
C GLU A 52 -14.82 4.03 -6.42
N PRO A 53 -15.92 4.42 -7.08
CA PRO A 53 -16.67 5.59 -6.64
C PRO A 53 -17.13 5.44 -5.19
N TRP A 54 -17.33 6.55 -4.50
CA TRP A 54 -17.98 6.50 -3.19
C TRP A 54 -19.30 5.71 -3.23
N PRO A 55 -19.61 4.85 -2.26
CA PRO A 55 -19.00 4.67 -0.94
C PRO A 55 -17.68 3.90 -0.98
N LEU A 56 -16.82 4.11 0.04
CA LEU A 56 -15.72 3.19 0.34
C LEU A 56 -16.26 1.77 0.50
N ARG A 57 -15.49 0.80 0.04
CA ARG A 57 -15.81 -0.62 0.23
C ARG A 57 -14.78 -1.26 1.14
N VAL A 58 -15.24 -2.19 1.97
CA VAL A 58 -14.41 -2.95 2.91
C VAL A 58 -14.72 -4.43 2.70
N THR A 59 -13.72 -5.24 2.40
CA THR A 59 -13.93 -6.67 2.22
C THR A 59 -14.36 -7.33 3.53
N ALA A 60 -15.38 -8.17 3.48
CA ALA A 60 -16.01 -8.80 4.66
C ALA A 60 -16.28 -10.29 4.45
N TRP A 61 -15.39 -11.02 3.79
CA TRP A 61 -15.47 -12.45 3.60
C TRP A 61 -14.83 -13.22 4.77
N GLN A 62 -15.19 -14.49 4.92
CA GLN A 62 -14.59 -15.41 5.90
C GLN A 62 -13.21 -15.90 5.43
N ARG A 63 -13.02 -16.04 4.13
CA ARG A 63 -11.78 -16.47 3.50
C ARG A 63 -11.56 -15.71 2.22
N SER A 64 -10.37 -15.20 2.02
CA SER A 64 -9.99 -14.48 0.80
C SER A 64 -9.88 -15.43 -0.38
N ARG A 65 -10.04 -14.88 -1.54
CA ARG A 65 -9.57 -15.42 -2.83
C ARG A 65 -8.74 -14.32 -3.49
N ILE A 66 -7.83 -14.68 -4.36
CA ILE A 66 -7.06 -13.72 -5.13
C ILE A 66 -7.70 -13.45 -6.49
N ILE A 67 -7.36 -12.31 -7.07
CA ILE A 67 -7.68 -11.95 -8.45
C ILE A 67 -6.36 -11.82 -9.21
N HIS A 68 -6.28 -12.45 -10.38
CA HIS A 68 -5.20 -12.22 -11.33
C HIS A 68 -5.63 -11.09 -12.27
N ASP A 69 -5.56 -9.86 -11.77
CA ASP A 69 -5.96 -8.62 -12.47
C ASP A 69 -4.88 -8.13 -13.46
N PHE A 70 -4.08 -9.05 -13.98
CA PHE A 70 -3.01 -8.83 -14.94
C PHE A 70 -3.06 -9.87 -16.06
N GLY A 71 -2.39 -9.58 -17.19
CA GLY A 71 -2.32 -10.48 -18.34
C GLY A 71 -0.96 -10.44 -19.02
N GLY A 72 -0.65 -11.48 -19.82
CA GLY A 72 0.60 -11.54 -20.59
C GLY A 72 1.86 -11.92 -19.80
N PHE A 73 1.69 -12.40 -18.58
CA PHE A 73 2.77 -12.85 -17.71
C PHE A 73 3.02 -14.37 -17.82
N PRO A 74 4.19 -14.86 -17.32
CA PRO A 74 4.49 -16.30 -17.29
C PRO A 74 3.46 -17.10 -16.49
N GLU A 75 3.16 -18.28 -16.97
CA GLU A 75 2.15 -19.18 -16.42
C GLU A 75 2.32 -19.51 -14.92
N PRO A 76 3.55 -19.64 -14.35
CA PRO A 76 3.71 -19.83 -12.91
C PRO A 76 3.01 -18.79 -12.02
N LEU A 77 2.87 -17.54 -12.48
CA LEU A 77 2.17 -16.50 -11.71
C LEU A 77 0.68 -16.80 -11.54
N TYR A 78 0.04 -17.41 -12.53
CA TYR A 78 -1.39 -17.74 -12.50
C TYR A 78 -1.71 -18.98 -11.65
N ARG A 79 -0.68 -19.70 -11.18
CA ARG A 79 -0.81 -20.83 -10.25
C ARG A 79 -0.61 -20.43 -8.79
N LEU A 80 -0.19 -19.20 -8.55
CA LEU A 80 -0.04 -18.71 -7.20
C LEU A 80 -1.41 -18.50 -6.54
N ASP A 81 -1.43 -18.69 -5.21
CA ASP A 81 -2.58 -18.42 -4.36
C ASP A 81 -2.11 -17.76 -3.05
N TYR A 82 -3.03 -17.09 -2.39
CA TYR A 82 -2.81 -16.49 -1.07
C TYR A 82 -4.11 -16.62 -0.24
N PRO A 83 -4.40 -17.80 0.31
CA PRO A 83 -5.69 -18.14 0.91
C PRO A 83 -5.79 -17.63 2.37
N ALA A 84 -5.50 -16.36 2.60
CA ALA A 84 -5.58 -15.76 3.93
C ALA A 84 -7.02 -15.80 4.47
N PRO A 85 -7.20 -15.95 5.80
CA PRO A 85 -8.51 -15.76 6.42
C PRO A 85 -8.96 -14.30 6.25
N GLY A 86 -10.27 -14.09 6.24
CA GLY A 86 -10.88 -12.78 6.40
C GLY A 86 -11.17 -12.49 7.87
N ALA A 87 -11.66 -11.28 8.16
CA ALA A 87 -12.09 -10.88 9.49
C ALA A 87 -13.37 -10.04 9.43
N PRO A 88 -14.55 -10.67 9.21
CA PRO A 88 -15.80 -9.93 9.03
C PRO A 88 -16.17 -9.01 10.19
N ASP A 89 -15.88 -9.40 11.43
CA ASP A 89 -16.17 -8.58 12.62
C ASP A 89 -15.28 -7.33 12.65
N LEU A 90 -13.99 -7.45 12.29
CA LEU A 90 -13.11 -6.29 12.16
C LEU A 90 -13.50 -5.43 10.93
N ALA A 91 -13.98 -6.04 9.85
CA ALA A 91 -14.50 -5.29 8.70
C ALA A 91 -15.72 -4.44 9.09
N ALA A 92 -16.60 -4.94 9.93
CA ALA A 92 -17.72 -4.17 10.50
C ALA A 92 -17.20 -3.03 11.39
N GLU A 93 -16.22 -3.28 12.26
CA GLU A 93 -15.57 -2.23 13.09
C GLU A 93 -14.94 -1.13 12.22
N ILE A 94 -14.23 -1.51 11.14
CA ILE A 94 -13.67 -0.55 10.17
C ILE A 94 -14.76 0.29 9.53
N ALA A 95 -15.85 -0.33 9.09
CA ALA A 95 -16.97 0.36 8.46
C ALA A 95 -17.64 1.35 9.44
N GLU A 96 -17.84 0.97 10.70
CA GLU A 96 -18.37 1.85 11.74
C GLU A 96 -17.46 3.06 12.01
N ARG A 97 -16.14 2.84 12.12
CA ARG A 97 -15.16 3.93 12.32
C ARG A 97 -15.14 4.91 11.17
N LEU A 98 -15.09 4.42 9.95
CA LEU A 98 -15.14 5.25 8.76
C LEU A 98 -16.46 6.02 8.69
N SER A 99 -17.60 5.38 8.97
CA SER A 99 -18.91 6.05 9.00
C SER A 99 -18.98 7.11 10.09
N GLY A 100 -18.46 6.81 11.28
CA GLY A 100 -18.37 7.76 12.39
C GLY A 100 -17.48 8.97 12.11
N SER A 101 -16.56 8.84 11.15
CA SER A 101 -15.70 9.93 10.65
C SER A 101 -16.30 10.65 9.43
N GLY A 102 -17.55 10.36 9.07
CA GLY A 102 -18.27 11.04 7.98
C GLY A 102 -18.09 10.43 6.60
N HIS A 103 -17.42 9.28 6.47
CA HIS A 103 -17.28 8.57 5.20
C HIS A 103 -18.48 7.65 4.94
N ARG A 104 -18.95 7.60 3.69
CA ARG A 104 -19.91 6.58 3.28
C ARG A 104 -19.17 5.26 3.04
N VAL A 105 -19.65 4.16 3.60
CA VAL A 105 -18.98 2.85 3.56
C VAL A 105 -19.98 1.74 3.24
N ALA A 106 -19.53 0.73 2.51
CA ALA A 106 -20.26 -0.50 2.26
C ALA A 106 -19.35 -1.71 2.46
N LEU A 107 -19.89 -2.80 3.00
CA LEU A 107 -19.18 -4.07 3.07
C LEU A 107 -19.25 -4.79 1.73
N ASP A 108 -18.13 -5.36 1.30
CA ASP A 108 -18.01 -6.20 0.10
C ASP A 108 -17.68 -7.64 0.49
N ARG A 109 -18.46 -8.60 0.01
CA ARG A 109 -18.27 -10.02 0.31
C ARG A 109 -17.82 -10.84 -0.89
N GLU A 110 -17.62 -10.20 -2.03
CA GLU A 110 -17.39 -10.88 -3.31
C GLU A 110 -16.02 -10.61 -3.91
N ARG A 111 -15.50 -9.38 -3.76
CA ARG A 111 -14.20 -9.03 -4.33
C ARG A 111 -13.08 -9.86 -3.72
N GLY A 112 -12.18 -10.38 -4.56
CA GLY A 112 -10.93 -11.00 -4.14
C GLY A 112 -9.81 -9.98 -3.98
N LEU A 113 -8.68 -10.36 -3.36
CA LEU A 113 -7.47 -9.56 -3.28
C LEU A 113 -6.84 -9.40 -4.66
N ASP A 114 -6.60 -8.19 -5.12
CA ASP A 114 -5.83 -7.92 -6.34
C ASP A 114 -4.32 -8.12 -6.15
N HIS A 115 -3.54 -8.08 -7.23
CA HIS A 115 -2.10 -8.34 -7.14
C HIS A 115 -1.34 -7.29 -6.33
N GLY A 116 -1.79 -6.05 -6.30
CA GLY A 116 -1.22 -5.03 -5.42
C GLY A 116 -1.37 -5.37 -3.94
N ALA A 117 -2.41 -6.14 -3.58
CA ALA A 117 -2.58 -6.66 -2.23
C ALA A 117 -1.86 -8.00 -2.04
N TRP A 118 -2.23 -9.07 -2.78
CA TRP A 118 -1.75 -10.41 -2.45
C TRP A 118 -0.26 -10.65 -2.73
N VAL A 119 0.34 -9.97 -3.72
CA VAL A 119 1.78 -10.17 -4.03
C VAL A 119 2.67 -9.72 -2.87
N PRO A 120 2.61 -8.46 -2.38
CA PRO A 120 3.44 -8.06 -1.26
C PRO A 120 3.10 -8.82 0.03
N LEU A 121 1.84 -9.17 0.27
CA LEU A 121 1.46 -9.96 1.43
C LEU A 121 2.06 -11.37 1.38
N ARG A 122 2.06 -12.01 0.22
CA ARG A 122 2.66 -13.33 0.03
C ARG A 122 4.17 -13.33 0.26
N LEU A 123 4.86 -12.25 -0.10
CA LEU A 123 6.29 -12.10 0.13
C LEU A 123 6.61 -11.85 1.61
N ALA A 124 5.81 -11.04 2.29
CA ALA A 124 6.04 -10.68 3.68
C ALA A 124 5.50 -11.74 4.67
N TRP A 125 4.30 -12.30 4.42
CA TRP A 125 3.64 -13.29 5.29
C TRP A 125 3.24 -14.55 4.48
N PRO A 126 4.19 -15.35 4.01
CA PRO A 126 3.94 -16.46 3.09
C PRO A 126 3.03 -17.57 3.65
N ALA A 127 2.93 -17.68 4.98
CA ALA A 127 2.06 -18.66 5.62
C ALA A 127 0.56 -18.35 5.47
N ALA A 128 0.19 -17.11 5.07
CA ALA A 128 -1.19 -16.65 4.89
C ALA A 128 -2.12 -16.95 6.08
N THR A 129 -1.58 -16.86 7.32
CA THR A 129 -2.33 -17.18 8.54
C THR A 129 -2.96 -15.96 9.20
N ILE A 130 -2.46 -14.77 8.90
CA ILE A 130 -2.97 -13.51 9.45
C ILE A 130 -4.19 -13.07 8.63
N PRO A 131 -5.31 -12.70 9.29
CA PRO A 131 -6.48 -12.21 8.59
C PRO A 131 -6.20 -10.96 7.76
N VAL A 132 -6.78 -10.88 6.56
CA VAL A 132 -6.63 -9.76 5.64
C VAL A 132 -7.97 -9.08 5.42
N ILE A 133 -7.96 -7.76 5.42
CA ILE A 133 -9.07 -6.91 4.99
C ILE A 133 -8.52 -5.94 3.96
N GLU A 134 -9.17 -5.81 2.83
CA GLU A 134 -8.87 -4.79 1.85
C GLU A 134 -9.91 -3.68 1.90
N VAL A 135 -9.45 -2.43 1.82
CA VAL A 135 -10.29 -1.23 1.77
C VAL A 135 -10.05 -0.54 0.43
N SER A 136 -11.12 -0.20 -0.29
CA SER A 136 -11.00 0.45 -1.59
C SER A 136 -10.46 1.88 -1.47
N LEU A 137 -9.84 2.35 -2.55
CA LEU A 137 -9.56 3.76 -2.76
C LEU A 137 -10.80 4.44 -3.35
N PRO A 138 -11.31 5.51 -2.74
CA PRO A 138 -12.38 6.28 -3.37
C PRO A 138 -11.83 7.08 -4.55
N ALA A 139 -12.52 7.03 -5.69
CA ALA A 139 -12.15 7.80 -6.88
C ALA A 139 -13.39 8.50 -7.49
N PRO A 140 -13.35 9.82 -7.74
CA PRO A 140 -12.22 10.70 -7.44
C PRO A 140 -12.11 11.06 -5.96
N ALA A 141 -10.87 11.25 -5.48
CA ALA A 141 -10.58 11.78 -4.16
C ALA A 141 -9.36 12.71 -4.19
N THR A 142 -9.31 13.66 -3.28
CA THR A 142 -8.11 14.50 -3.08
C THR A 142 -7.14 13.81 -2.11
N PRO A 143 -5.83 14.14 -2.15
CA PRO A 143 -4.86 13.66 -1.17
C PRO A 143 -5.30 13.87 0.29
N ARG A 144 -5.95 14.99 0.59
CA ARG A 144 -6.49 15.30 1.92
C ARG A 144 -7.62 14.34 2.32
N GLN A 145 -8.53 14.03 1.42
CA GLN A 145 -9.62 13.08 1.70
C GLN A 145 -9.08 11.67 1.96
N LEU A 146 -8.05 11.25 1.21
CA LEU A 146 -7.36 9.97 1.42
C LEU A 146 -6.64 9.93 2.77
N PHE A 147 -5.95 11.02 3.13
CA PHE A 147 -5.35 11.18 4.45
C PHE A 147 -6.38 11.06 5.57
N ASP A 148 -7.55 11.67 5.42
CA ASP A 148 -8.63 11.61 6.42
C ASP A 148 -9.17 10.18 6.61
N VAL A 149 -9.22 9.36 5.54
CA VAL A 149 -9.52 7.92 5.61
C VAL A 149 -8.49 7.20 6.49
N GLY A 150 -7.21 7.41 6.25
CA GLY A 150 -6.14 6.81 7.06
C GLY A 150 -6.21 7.22 8.53
N ARG A 151 -6.46 8.50 8.79
CA ARG A 151 -6.62 9.05 10.15
C ARG A 151 -7.78 8.40 10.92
N ALA A 152 -8.89 8.14 10.25
CA ALA A 152 -10.02 7.42 10.85
C ALA A 152 -9.66 5.99 11.26
N LEU A 153 -8.74 5.35 10.54
CA LEU A 153 -8.31 3.98 10.78
C LEU A 153 -7.09 3.85 11.71
N SER A 154 -6.35 4.93 11.97
CA SER A 154 -5.12 4.91 12.77
C SER A 154 -5.28 4.25 14.16
N PRO A 155 -6.42 4.39 14.90
CA PRO A 155 -6.55 3.77 16.21
C PRO A 155 -6.50 2.24 16.21
N LEU A 156 -6.81 1.59 15.08
CA LEU A 156 -6.73 0.14 14.93
C LEU A 156 -5.29 -0.39 15.08
N ARG A 157 -4.30 0.42 14.76
CA ARG A 157 -2.88 0.07 14.90
C ARG A 157 -2.51 -0.26 16.35
N ARG A 158 -3.10 0.45 17.33
CA ARG A 158 -2.94 0.14 18.78
C ARG A 158 -3.66 -1.14 19.21
N GLN A 159 -4.53 -1.66 18.36
CA GLN A 159 -5.24 -2.93 18.57
C GLN A 159 -4.56 -4.13 17.88
N GLY A 160 -3.33 -3.95 17.40
CA GLY A 160 -2.56 -5.00 16.73
C GLY A 160 -2.83 -5.13 15.23
N VAL A 161 -3.49 -4.16 14.61
CA VAL A 161 -3.71 -4.14 13.16
C VAL A 161 -2.52 -3.45 12.49
N LEU A 162 -1.92 -4.14 11.52
CA LEU A 162 -0.89 -3.59 10.66
C LEU A 162 -1.57 -2.97 9.43
N PHE A 163 -1.23 -1.71 9.15
CA PHE A 163 -1.85 -0.95 8.06
C PHE A 163 -0.92 -0.84 6.87
N ILE A 164 -1.41 -1.18 5.66
CA ILE A 164 -0.59 -1.25 4.45
C ILE A 164 -1.27 -0.45 3.34
N GLY A 165 -0.55 0.53 2.78
CA GLY A 165 -0.87 1.13 1.49
C GLY A 165 0.02 0.53 0.41
N SER A 166 -0.57 -0.04 -0.61
CA SER A 166 0.14 -0.69 -1.70
C SER A 166 -0.07 0.05 -3.02
N GLY A 167 1.03 0.56 -3.57
CA GLY A 167 1.01 1.39 -4.78
C GLY A 167 2.38 1.53 -5.42
N GLY A 168 2.80 2.76 -5.68
CA GLY A 168 4.11 3.10 -6.22
C GLY A 168 4.34 4.61 -6.20
N MET A 169 5.52 5.07 -5.75
CA MET A 169 5.81 6.50 -5.72
C MET A 169 5.98 7.09 -7.13
N VAL A 170 6.60 6.34 -8.03
CA VAL A 170 6.70 6.68 -9.46
C VAL A 170 6.14 5.51 -10.25
N HIS A 171 5.11 5.77 -11.07
CA HIS A 171 4.44 4.72 -11.84
C HIS A 171 4.02 5.25 -13.23
N ASN A 172 4.95 5.22 -14.19
CA ASN A 172 4.67 5.61 -15.56
C ASN A 172 4.96 4.47 -16.54
N LEU A 173 3.99 3.60 -16.75
CA LEU A 173 4.12 2.43 -17.63
C LEU A 173 4.39 2.79 -19.10
N ARG A 174 4.12 4.04 -19.53
CA ARG A 174 4.44 4.49 -20.90
C ARG A 174 5.93 4.71 -21.12
N ARG A 175 6.70 4.79 -20.03
CA ARG A 175 8.15 5.06 -20.03
C ARG A 175 8.98 3.89 -19.51
N VAL A 176 8.34 2.83 -19.04
CA VAL A 176 9.01 1.64 -18.49
C VAL A 176 9.77 0.90 -19.59
N ARG A 177 10.99 0.50 -19.28
CA ARG A 177 11.85 -0.30 -20.14
C ARG A 177 11.76 -1.80 -19.78
N PHE A 178 10.62 -2.43 -20.03
CA PHE A 178 10.35 -3.81 -19.63
C PHE A 178 11.37 -4.85 -20.11
N ALA A 179 12.13 -4.54 -21.16
CA ALA A 179 13.18 -5.42 -21.67
C ALA A 179 14.47 -5.41 -20.81
N ASP A 180 14.62 -4.44 -19.91
CA ASP A 180 15.80 -4.28 -19.07
C ASP A 180 15.37 -3.88 -17.64
N GLU A 181 15.32 -4.84 -16.74
CA GLU A 181 14.95 -4.63 -15.34
C GLU A 181 15.91 -3.67 -14.63
N PHE A 182 17.19 -3.72 -14.98
CA PHE A 182 18.26 -2.90 -14.40
C PHE A 182 18.59 -1.67 -15.24
N ALA A 183 17.69 -1.25 -16.10
CA ALA A 183 17.87 -0.05 -16.91
C ALA A 183 18.26 1.16 -16.05
N PRO A 184 19.19 2.01 -16.52
CA PRO A 184 19.57 3.23 -15.80
C PRO A 184 18.33 4.02 -15.36
N VAL A 185 18.38 4.53 -14.13
CA VAL A 185 17.26 5.29 -13.56
C VAL A 185 17.09 6.60 -14.33
N ASP A 186 15.89 6.93 -14.68
CA ASP A 186 15.55 8.19 -15.31
C ASP A 186 15.66 9.34 -14.30
N ASP A 187 16.39 10.42 -14.63
CA ASP A 187 16.64 11.54 -13.72
C ASP A 187 15.33 12.16 -13.18
N TRP A 188 14.30 12.25 -14.02
CA TRP A 188 12.99 12.77 -13.62
C TRP A 188 12.30 11.89 -12.57
N ALA A 189 12.50 10.57 -12.67
CA ALA A 189 11.91 9.62 -11.73
C ALA A 189 12.62 9.68 -10.38
N ALA A 190 13.97 9.74 -10.41
CA ALA A 190 14.77 9.92 -9.20
C ALA A 190 14.45 11.25 -8.50
N ALA A 191 14.36 12.35 -9.25
CA ALA A 191 14.08 13.67 -8.70
C ALA A 191 12.71 13.75 -8.01
N PHE A 192 11.68 13.12 -8.59
CA PHE A 192 10.35 13.06 -7.97
C PHE A 192 10.35 12.18 -6.70
N ASP A 193 10.91 10.99 -6.78
CA ASP A 193 10.98 10.03 -5.68
C ASP A 193 11.74 10.62 -4.47
N GLU A 194 12.87 11.27 -4.70
CA GLU A 194 13.66 11.95 -3.68
C GLU A 194 12.91 13.13 -3.07
N TRP A 195 12.19 13.91 -3.90
CA TRP A 195 11.38 15.03 -3.41
C TRP A 195 10.29 14.51 -2.47
N VAL A 196 9.58 13.45 -2.84
CA VAL A 196 8.53 12.84 -2.00
C VAL A 196 9.14 12.34 -0.69
N ALA A 197 10.25 11.60 -0.75
CA ALA A 197 10.93 11.07 0.43
C ALA A 197 11.38 12.20 1.38
N ALA A 198 11.90 13.31 0.85
CA ALA A 198 12.31 14.47 1.64
C ALA A 198 11.09 15.13 2.33
N ARG A 199 9.98 15.33 1.60
CA ARG A 199 8.75 15.93 2.19
C ARG A 199 8.15 15.05 3.27
N ILE A 200 8.20 13.72 3.12
CA ILE A 200 7.76 12.80 4.17
C ILE A 200 8.66 12.94 5.40
N ALA A 201 9.99 12.94 5.24
CA ALA A 201 10.95 13.06 6.34
C ALA A 201 10.81 14.37 7.12
N GLU A 202 10.41 15.44 6.44
CA GLU A 202 10.17 16.77 7.02
C GLU A 202 8.77 16.89 7.66
N GLY A 203 7.87 15.92 7.45
CA GLY A 203 6.46 16.03 7.85
C GLY A 203 5.70 17.11 7.08
N ALA A 204 6.15 17.47 5.88
CA ALA A 204 5.61 18.55 5.06
C ALA A 204 4.33 18.13 4.31
N LEU A 205 3.28 17.76 5.04
CA LEU A 205 2.03 17.20 4.49
C LEU A 205 1.36 18.12 3.47
N GLU A 206 1.31 19.45 3.71
CA GLU A 206 0.69 20.39 2.77
C GLU A 206 1.40 20.42 1.42
N ALA A 207 2.73 20.29 1.44
CA ALA A 207 3.50 20.17 0.20
C ALA A 207 3.19 18.85 -0.54
N LEU A 208 3.06 17.75 0.20
CA LEU A 208 2.66 16.45 -0.36
C LEU A 208 1.25 16.50 -0.95
N PHE A 209 0.28 17.13 -0.27
CA PHE A 209 -1.07 17.29 -0.81
C PHE A 209 -1.10 18.14 -2.08
N SER A 210 -0.12 19.02 -2.25
CA SER A 210 0.04 19.89 -3.41
C SER A 210 1.12 19.39 -4.40
N TYR A 211 1.50 18.11 -4.34
CA TYR A 211 2.60 17.53 -5.12
C TYR A 211 2.50 17.80 -6.62
N GLY A 212 1.28 17.79 -7.16
CA GLY A 212 1.04 18.03 -8.58
C GLY A 212 1.56 19.37 -9.10
N SER A 213 1.66 20.39 -8.22
CA SER A 213 2.18 21.73 -8.55
C SER A 213 3.58 22.01 -7.98
N LEU A 214 3.99 21.29 -6.93
CA LEU A 214 5.24 21.59 -6.21
C LEU A 214 6.37 20.60 -6.51
N ALA A 215 6.04 19.36 -6.81
CA ALA A 215 7.05 18.33 -7.05
C ALA A 215 7.64 18.44 -8.46
N PRO A 216 8.96 18.21 -8.61
CA PRO A 216 9.56 18.14 -9.93
C PRO A 216 8.95 16.98 -10.73
N HIS A 217 8.65 17.21 -12.00
CA HIS A 217 8.16 16.19 -12.93
C HIS A 217 6.88 15.43 -12.48
N ALA A 218 6.06 16.02 -11.63
CA ALA A 218 4.89 15.36 -11.03
C ALA A 218 3.97 14.68 -12.05
N SER A 219 3.61 15.37 -13.14
CA SER A 219 2.74 14.82 -14.19
C SER A 219 3.39 13.69 -15.01
N LEU A 220 4.72 13.61 -14.98
CA LEU A 220 5.46 12.52 -15.62
C LEU A 220 5.61 11.32 -14.67
N ALA A 221 5.86 11.57 -13.39
CA ALA A 221 6.02 10.55 -12.37
C ALA A 221 4.68 9.88 -11.98
N VAL A 222 3.61 10.68 -11.94
CA VAL A 222 2.26 10.28 -11.55
C VAL A 222 1.28 10.71 -12.66
N PRO A 223 1.29 10.04 -13.83
CA PRO A 223 0.38 10.35 -14.93
C PRO A 223 -1.09 10.07 -14.58
N THR A 224 -1.33 9.15 -13.67
CA THR A 224 -2.60 8.80 -13.04
C THR A 224 -2.36 8.56 -11.56
N THR A 225 -3.32 8.86 -10.69
CA THR A 225 -3.05 9.01 -9.25
C THR A 225 -3.12 7.70 -8.46
N GLU A 226 -3.77 6.66 -9.01
CA GLU A 226 -4.13 5.43 -8.29
C GLU A 226 -2.95 4.77 -7.56
N HIS A 227 -1.74 4.75 -8.14
CA HIS A 227 -0.58 4.16 -7.51
C HIS A 227 0.05 5.05 -6.44
N PHE A 228 -0.15 6.36 -6.52
CA PHE A 228 0.36 7.30 -5.52
C PHE A 228 -0.62 7.51 -4.35
N ASP A 229 -1.90 7.37 -4.60
CA ASP A 229 -2.99 7.60 -3.63
C ASP A 229 -2.88 6.78 -2.33
N PRO A 230 -2.47 5.48 -2.33
CA PRO A 230 -2.30 4.71 -1.09
C PRO A 230 -1.31 5.33 -0.09
N LEU A 231 -0.33 6.11 -0.57
CA LEU A 231 0.60 6.82 0.30
C LEU A 231 -0.12 7.79 1.24
N PHE A 232 -1.11 8.53 0.75
CA PHE A 232 -1.85 9.51 1.57
C PHE A 232 -2.68 8.83 2.65
N VAL A 233 -3.24 7.65 2.35
CA VAL A 233 -3.96 6.86 3.36
C VAL A 233 -3.00 6.37 4.44
N VAL A 234 -1.80 5.91 4.05
CA VAL A 234 -0.75 5.53 5.01
C VAL A 234 -0.35 6.71 5.88
N LEU A 235 -0.05 7.87 5.27
CA LEU A 235 0.35 9.07 6.01
C LEU A 235 -0.72 9.53 7.01
N GLY A 236 -2.00 9.36 6.68
CA GLY A 236 -3.10 9.63 7.60
C GLY A 236 -3.15 8.66 8.79
N ALA A 237 -2.65 7.44 8.61
CA ALA A 237 -2.59 6.44 9.68
C ALA A 237 -1.37 6.60 10.62
N VAL A 238 -0.41 7.47 10.29
CA VAL A 238 0.79 7.75 11.09
C VAL A 238 0.43 8.60 12.30
N PHE A 239 0.98 8.28 13.48
CA PHE A 239 0.87 9.12 14.67
C PHE A 239 1.97 10.20 14.67
N GLU A 240 1.70 11.31 15.39
CA GLU A 240 2.51 12.54 15.33
C GLU A 240 4.00 12.32 15.66
N ASP A 241 4.31 11.43 16.59
CA ASP A 241 5.69 11.16 17.06
C ASP A 241 6.42 10.07 16.26
N GLU A 242 5.76 9.45 15.29
CA GLU A 242 6.33 8.33 14.54
C GLU A 242 7.23 8.82 13.42
N LYS A 243 8.42 8.22 13.36
CA LYS A 243 9.38 8.47 12.29
C LYS A 243 9.26 7.41 11.21
N GLN A 244 9.61 7.82 9.98
CA GLN A 244 9.75 6.87 8.88
C GLN A 244 11.03 6.06 9.03
N THR A 245 10.96 4.80 8.63
CA THR A 245 12.10 3.92 8.36
C THR A 245 12.01 3.41 6.93
N SER A 246 13.17 3.24 6.27
CA SER A 246 13.21 2.67 4.93
C SER A 246 13.09 1.16 5.01
N VAL A 247 12.09 0.58 4.36
CA VAL A 247 12.00 -0.86 4.13
C VAL A 247 12.86 -1.25 2.94
N TYR A 248 12.73 -0.48 1.85
CA TYR A 248 13.53 -0.63 0.64
C TYR A 248 13.57 0.69 -0.14
N ALA A 249 14.64 0.91 -0.89
CA ALA A 249 14.75 2.01 -1.85
C ALA A 249 15.49 1.53 -3.09
N GLY A 250 14.95 1.80 -4.26
CA GLY A 250 15.51 1.41 -5.55
C GLY A 250 14.51 1.61 -6.68
N PHE A 251 14.94 1.30 -7.88
CA PHE A 251 14.13 1.39 -9.09
C PHE A 251 14.25 0.11 -9.90
N ARG A 252 13.21 -0.18 -10.69
CA ARG A 252 13.21 -1.20 -11.72
C ARG A 252 12.78 -0.61 -13.04
N TYR A 253 13.25 -1.20 -14.12
CA TYR A 253 12.84 -0.85 -15.49
C TYR A 253 13.05 0.64 -15.81
N GLY A 254 13.98 1.32 -15.09
CA GLY A 254 14.36 2.71 -15.27
C GLY A 254 13.50 3.75 -14.58
N ASN A 255 12.24 3.48 -14.26
CA ASN A 255 11.39 4.50 -13.62
C ASN A 255 10.35 3.99 -12.62
N LEU A 256 10.21 2.70 -12.44
CA LEU A 256 9.34 2.19 -11.37
C LEU A 256 10.06 2.29 -10.03
N SER A 257 9.65 3.20 -9.17
CA SER A 257 10.17 3.30 -7.81
C SER A 257 9.66 2.12 -6.98
N MET A 258 10.58 1.40 -6.37
CA MET A 258 10.30 0.30 -5.43
C MET A 258 10.41 0.78 -3.98
N ARG A 259 10.52 2.10 -3.74
CA ARG A 259 10.63 2.66 -2.40
C ARG A 259 9.45 2.24 -1.53
N SER A 260 9.78 1.62 -0.41
CA SER A 260 8.82 1.17 0.60
C SER A 260 9.22 1.70 1.97
N LEU A 261 8.27 2.18 2.72
CA LEU A 261 8.48 2.89 3.98
C LEU A 261 7.62 2.31 5.09
N ALA A 262 8.11 2.31 6.31
CA ALA A 262 7.33 2.00 7.50
C ALA A 262 7.36 3.18 8.49
N PHE A 263 6.29 3.35 9.25
CA PHE A 263 6.13 4.39 10.27
C PHE A 263 5.72 3.72 11.58
N GLY A 264 6.39 4.08 12.67
CA GLY A 264 6.17 3.45 13.96
C GLY A 264 6.81 2.05 14.06
N ASP A 265 7.86 1.80 13.28
CA ASP A 265 8.63 0.57 13.22
C ASP A 265 9.95 0.77 13.99
N GLY A 266 9.87 0.94 15.30
CA GLY A 266 11.01 1.24 16.15
C GLY A 266 10.84 0.72 17.57
#